data_01dc7f6888e3814fc4181ca0508ad657
#
_entry.id   01dc7f6888e3814fc4181ca0508ad657
#
_cell.length_a   1.000
_cell.length_b   1.000
_cell.length_c   1.000
_cell.angle_alpha   90.00
_cell.angle_beta   90.00
_cell.angle_gamma   90.00
#
_symmetry.space_group_name_H-M   'P 1'
#
loop_
_entity.id
_entity.type
_entity.pdbx_description
1 polymer ?
#
loop_
_entity_poly.entity_id
_entity_poly.type
_entity_poly.pdbx_seq_one_letter_code
_entity_poly.pdbx_strand_id
1 'polypeptide(L)'
;MGYLPQPEVPKHKARLEAMMLDLASLRSVREFADSFKTKKLPLHILICNAAVCTQPWRLTEDGLESTFQICHLGHFLLVQCLQEVLQRSAPARVVVVSSESHRFTDLLDQCGKVDLAVLSPPQKDYWSMLAYNRAKLCNLLFSNELHRRLSLHGVTCNAVHPGNMMYTAIHRSWWLMTLFFTLARPFTKSMSSRF
;
A
#
# COMPACT_ATOMS: atom_id res chain seq x y z
N MET A 1 25.02 33.34 -16.63
CA MET A 1 24.04 32.53 -15.91
C MET A 1 24.77 31.76 -14.83
N GLY A 2 24.72 32.23 -13.57
CA GLY A 2 25.47 31.68 -12.47
C GLY A 2 24.80 30.39 -11.94
N TYR A 3 25.56 29.32 -11.86
CA TYR A 3 25.19 28.08 -11.22
C TYR A 3 25.06 28.35 -9.70
N LEU A 4 23.87 28.31 -9.17
CA LEU A 4 23.68 28.32 -7.72
C LEU A 4 24.17 26.96 -7.17
N PRO A 5 25.07 26.95 -6.18
CA PRO A 5 25.52 25.69 -5.58
C PRO A 5 24.33 24.99 -4.94
N GLN A 6 24.15 23.71 -5.28
CA GLN A 6 23.17 22.84 -4.62
C GLN A 6 23.54 22.73 -3.13
N PRO A 7 22.59 22.84 -2.20
CA PRO A 7 22.90 22.64 -0.79
C PRO A 7 23.42 21.21 -0.59
N GLU A 8 24.63 21.10 -0.03
CA GLU A 8 25.19 19.81 0.36
C GLU A 8 24.26 19.18 1.39
N VAL A 9 23.60 18.08 1.00
CA VAL A 9 22.83 17.26 1.94
C VAL A 9 23.81 16.62 2.91
N PRO A 10 23.71 16.88 4.22
CA PRO A 10 24.62 16.28 5.19
C PRO A 10 24.56 14.74 5.03
N LYS A 11 25.72 14.10 4.87
CA LYS A 11 25.88 12.64 4.81
C LYS A 11 25.62 12.02 6.21
N HIS A 12 24.44 12.23 6.76
CA HIS A 12 24.02 11.47 7.93
C HIS A 12 23.83 10.01 7.51
N LYS A 13 24.58 9.09 8.08
CA LYS A 13 24.35 7.65 7.92
C LYS A 13 22.93 7.36 8.41
N ALA A 14 22.02 7.09 7.49
CA ALA A 14 20.67 6.68 7.82
C ALA A 14 20.74 5.40 8.67
N ARG A 15 20.07 5.38 9.81
CA ARG A 15 19.94 4.17 10.63
C ARG A 15 18.81 3.35 10.06
N LEU A 16 19.12 2.19 9.50
CA LEU A 16 18.17 1.24 8.93
C LEU A 16 18.00 0.05 9.85
N GLU A 17 16.77 -0.38 10.03
CA GLU A 17 16.39 -1.58 10.75
C GLU A 17 15.34 -2.34 9.96
N ALA A 18 15.51 -3.67 9.82
CA ALA A 18 14.55 -4.56 9.19
C ALA A 18 13.75 -5.31 10.27
N MET A 19 12.43 -5.39 10.06
CA MET A 19 11.52 -6.16 10.90
C MET A 19 10.63 -7.03 10.01
N MET A 20 10.34 -8.26 10.47
CA MET A 20 9.46 -9.17 9.75
C MET A 20 8.00 -8.71 9.83
N LEU A 21 7.32 -8.72 8.68
CA LEU A 21 5.90 -8.39 8.54
C LEU A 21 5.34 -9.18 7.35
N ASP A 22 4.39 -10.07 7.61
CA ASP A 22 3.61 -10.74 6.57
C ASP A 22 2.17 -10.20 6.56
N LEU A 23 1.81 -9.46 5.51
CA LEU A 23 0.47 -8.91 5.33
C LEU A 23 -0.58 -9.99 4.98
N ALA A 24 -0.14 -11.19 4.59
CA ALA A 24 -1.02 -12.35 4.39
C ALA A 24 -1.39 -13.05 5.71
N SER A 25 -0.93 -12.57 6.86
CA SER A 25 -1.24 -13.08 8.19
C SER A 25 -1.62 -11.93 9.12
N LEU A 26 -2.88 -11.86 9.53
CA LEU A 26 -3.34 -10.83 10.47
C LEU A 26 -2.67 -10.98 11.85
N ARG A 27 -2.26 -12.18 12.20
CA ARG A 27 -1.45 -12.44 13.38
C ARG A 27 -0.08 -11.78 13.26
N SER A 28 0.63 -12.00 12.14
CA SER A 28 1.94 -11.37 11.89
C SER A 28 1.86 -9.84 11.94
N VAL A 29 0.78 -9.25 11.43
CA VAL A 29 0.57 -7.80 11.51
C VAL A 29 0.47 -7.31 12.95
N ARG A 30 -0.25 -8.03 13.82
CA ARG A 30 -0.36 -7.68 15.25
C ARG A 30 0.99 -7.82 15.98
N GLU A 31 1.67 -8.95 15.77
CA GLU A 31 2.99 -9.23 16.36
C GLU A 31 4.02 -8.16 15.96
N PHE A 32 4.02 -7.76 14.67
CA PHE A 32 4.85 -6.65 14.20
C PHE A 32 4.53 -5.35 14.93
N ALA A 33 3.25 -4.99 14.99
CA ALA A 33 2.83 -3.74 15.64
C ALA A 33 3.20 -3.71 17.13
N ASP A 34 3.03 -4.82 17.84
CA ASP A 34 3.39 -4.92 19.25
C ASP A 34 4.91 -4.85 19.44
N SER A 35 5.68 -5.55 18.59
CA SER A 35 7.14 -5.45 18.57
C SER A 35 7.62 -4.03 18.28
N PHE A 36 6.95 -3.29 17.39
CA PHE A 36 7.27 -1.88 17.14
C PHE A 36 6.98 -1.00 18.35
N LYS A 37 5.83 -1.19 19.01
CA LYS A 37 5.45 -0.42 20.22
C LYS A 37 6.45 -0.61 21.37
N THR A 38 6.99 -1.83 21.56
CA THR A 38 7.99 -2.09 22.62
C THR A 38 9.27 -1.29 22.44
N LYS A 39 9.61 -0.89 21.22
CA LYS A 39 10.78 -0.04 20.92
C LYS A 39 10.61 1.40 21.42
N LYS A 40 9.40 1.82 21.73
CA LYS A 40 9.05 3.19 22.19
C LYS A 40 9.54 4.29 21.24
N LEU A 41 9.70 3.97 19.95
CA LEU A 41 10.11 4.91 18.91
C LEU A 41 8.91 5.72 18.43
N PRO A 42 9.08 6.99 18.04
CA PRO A 42 8.06 7.76 17.37
C PRO A 42 7.86 7.23 15.94
N LEU A 43 6.62 7.37 15.42
CA LEU A 43 6.26 7.02 14.06
C LEU A 43 5.70 8.26 13.34
N HIS A 44 6.57 9.00 12.69
CA HIS A 44 6.17 10.23 12.00
C HIS A 44 5.66 9.97 10.58
N ILE A 45 6.13 8.91 9.91
CA ILE A 45 5.71 8.56 8.55
C ILE A 45 5.51 7.05 8.46
N LEU A 46 4.31 6.63 8.08
CA LEU A 46 3.97 5.24 7.75
C LEU A 46 3.60 5.15 6.27
N ILE A 47 4.32 4.31 5.51
CA ILE A 47 4.07 4.12 4.08
C ILE A 47 3.53 2.70 3.84
N CYS A 48 2.23 2.61 3.53
CA CYS A 48 1.54 1.38 3.18
C CYS A 48 1.73 1.12 1.68
N ASN A 49 2.86 0.51 1.31
CA ASN A 49 3.29 0.37 -0.09
C ASN A 49 3.17 -1.07 -0.63
N ALA A 50 3.45 -2.09 0.19
CA ALA A 50 3.53 -3.47 -0.26
C ALA A 50 2.22 -3.92 -0.93
N ALA A 51 2.34 -4.60 -2.06
CA ALA A 51 1.22 -5.09 -2.83
C ALA A 51 1.61 -6.27 -3.72
N VAL A 52 0.62 -7.06 -4.10
CA VAL A 52 0.69 -8.10 -5.12
C VAL A 52 -0.31 -7.79 -6.22
N CYS A 53 -0.04 -8.20 -7.44
CA CYS A 53 -0.93 -8.02 -8.58
C CYS A 53 -0.97 -9.29 -9.43
N THR A 54 -2.12 -9.56 -10.05
CA THR A 54 -2.30 -10.71 -10.96
C THR A 54 -1.91 -12.07 -10.34
N GLN A 55 -2.20 -12.26 -9.05
CA GLN A 55 -1.96 -13.53 -8.38
C GLN A 55 -3.08 -14.54 -8.73
N PRO A 56 -2.77 -15.85 -8.77
CA PRO A 56 -3.80 -16.86 -8.80
C PRO A 56 -4.65 -16.82 -7.53
N TRP A 57 -5.90 -17.27 -7.64
CA TRP A 57 -6.77 -17.36 -6.47
C TRP A 57 -6.18 -18.27 -5.39
N ARG A 58 -6.15 -17.76 -4.18
CA ARG A 58 -5.81 -18.52 -2.98
C ARG A 58 -6.36 -17.83 -1.74
N LEU A 59 -6.67 -18.59 -0.72
CA LEU A 59 -6.98 -18.09 0.61
C LEU A 59 -5.70 -17.98 1.45
N THR A 60 -5.68 -16.99 2.33
CA THR A 60 -4.69 -16.85 3.39
C THR A 60 -5.01 -17.78 4.56
N GLU A 61 -4.16 -17.83 5.58
CA GLU A 61 -4.46 -18.53 6.85
C GLU A 61 -5.69 -17.97 7.57
N ASP A 62 -6.05 -16.71 7.29
CA ASP A 62 -7.22 -16.03 7.86
C ASP A 62 -8.50 -16.31 7.05
N GLY A 63 -8.44 -17.16 6.00
CA GLY A 63 -9.60 -17.54 5.18
C GLY A 63 -10.06 -16.47 4.19
N LEU A 64 -9.24 -15.48 3.89
CA LEU A 64 -9.55 -14.37 2.97
C LEU A 64 -8.77 -14.48 1.66
N GLU A 65 -9.32 -13.90 0.58
CA GLU A 65 -8.61 -13.84 -0.69
C GLU A 65 -7.32 -13.03 -0.53
N SER A 66 -6.23 -13.60 -1.02
CA SER A 66 -4.87 -13.15 -0.72
C SER A 66 -4.53 -11.76 -1.27
N THR A 67 -5.05 -11.39 -2.46
CA THR A 67 -4.79 -10.06 -3.04
C THR A 67 -5.45 -8.97 -2.21
N PHE A 68 -6.72 -9.18 -1.82
CA PHE A 68 -7.44 -8.25 -0.96
C PHE A 68 -6.76 -8.09 0.40
N GLN A 69 -6.39 -9.21 1.03
CA GLN A 69 -5.74 -9.16 2.34
C GLN A 69 -4.39 -8.46 2.29
N ILE A 70 -3.51 -8.83 1.36
CA ILE A 70 -2.16 -8.25 1.28
C ILE A 70 -2.21 -6.78 0.87
N CYS A 71 -3.03 -6.43 -0.15
CA CYS A 71 -3.03 -5.09 -0.71
C CYS A 71 -3.82 -4.07 0.12
N HIS A 72 -4.76 -4.52 0.96
CA HIS A 72 -5.62 -3.63 1.72
C HIS A 72 -5.73 -3.99 3.20
N LEU A 73 -6.30 -5.16 3.54
CA LEU A 73 -6.72 -5.46 4.91
C LEU A 73 -5.55 -5.54 5.90
N GLY A 74 -4.41 -6.10 5.46
CA GLY A 74 -3.19 -6.15 6.28
C GLY A 74 -2.68 -4.74 6.62
N HIS A 75 -2.69 -3.83 5.65
CA HIS A 75 -2.33 -2.43 5.88
C HIS A 75 -3.36 -1.70 6.77
N PHE A 76 -4.64 -1.95 6.53
CA PHE A 76 -5.72 -1.43 7.37
C PHE A 76 -5.49 -1.80 8.83
N LEU A 77 -5.29 -3.09 9.12
CA LEU A 77 -5.03 -3.57 10.47
C LEU A 77 -3.74 -2.97 11.06
N LEU A 78 -2.67 -2.90 10.27
CA LEU A 78 -1.40 -2.31 10.72
C LEU A 78 -1.59 -0.86 11.20
N VAL A 79 -2.30 -0.05 10.41
CA VAL A 79 -2.60 1.34 10.79
C VAL A 79 -3.44 1.39 12.05
N GLN A 80 -4.48 0.54 12.18
CA GLN A 80 -5.31 0.47 13.38
C GLN A 80 -4.47 0.12 14.63
N CYS A 81 -3.57 -0.86 14.51
CA CYS A 81 -2.69 -1.25 15.61
C CYS A 81 -1.68 -0.15 16.00
N LEU A 82 -1.25 0.70 15.06
CA LEU A 82 -0.26 1.74 15.30
C LEU A 82 -0.87 3.16 15.46
N GLN A 83 -2.20 3.28 15.44
CA GLN A 83 -2.89 4.57 15.45
C GLN A 83 -2.48 5.45 16.64
N GLU A 84 -2.43 4.91 17.85
CA GLU A 84 -2.01 5.64 19.04
C GLU A 84 -0.56 6.12 18.94
N VAL A 85 0.32 5.31 18.33
CA VAL A 85 1.72 5.71 18.14
C VAL A 85 1.81 6.87 17.17
N LEU A 86 1.05 6.84 16.06
CA LEU A 86 0.96 7.93 15.09
C LEU A 86 0.47 9.22 15.77
N GLN A 87 -0.61 9.14 16.56
CA GLN A 87 -1.17 10.30 17.27
C GLN A 87 -0.18 10.91 18.27
N ARG A 88 0.53 10.07 19.05
CA ARG A 88 1.57 10.54 19.97
C ARG A 88 2.81 11.11 19.28
N SER A 89 3.01 10.74 18.01
CA SER A 89 4.12 11.20 17.18
C SER A 89 3.76 12.42 16.32
N ALA A 90 2.60 13.03 16.53
CA ALA A 90 2.16 14.16 15.73
C ALA A 90 3.19 15.31 15.73
N PRO A 91 3.42 15.98 14.60
CA PRO A 91 2.75 15.80 13.31
C PRO A 91 3.23 14.51 12.59
N ALA A 92 2.27 13.66 12.21
CA ALA A 92 2.56 12.39 11.56
C ALA A 92 1.79 12.23 10.23
N ARG A 93 2.24 11.31 9.38
CA ARG A 93 1.67 11.08 8.05
C ARG A 93 1.52 9.60 7.77
N VAL A 94 0.38 9.23 7.19
CA VAL A 94 0.15 7.92 6.58
C VAL A 94 0.06 8.10 5.08
N VAL A 95 0.85 7.35 4.32
CA VAL A 95 0.84 7.35 2.86
C VAL A 95 0.36 5.98 2.40
N VAL A 96 -0.79 5.93 1.73
CA VAL A 96 -1.39 4.69 1.23
C VAL A 96 -1.17 4.63 -0.28
N VAL A 97 -0.39 3.64 -0.74
CA VAL A 97 -0.11 3.49 -2.17
C VAL A 97 -1.28 2.79 -2.87
N SER A 98 -2.03 3.56 -3.64
CA SER A 98 -3.11 3.10 -4.50
C SER A 98 -2.63 2.90 -5.94
N SER A 99 -3.54 2.91 -6.89
CA SER A 99 -3.26 2.79 -8.32
C SER A 99 -4.37 3.48 -9.12
N GLU A 100 -4.09 3.95 -10.32
CA GLU A 100 -5.11 4.41 -11.28
C GLU A 100 -6.16 3.33 -11.56
N SER A 101 -5.79 2.05 -11.42
CA SER A 101 -6.68 0.91 -11.61
C SER A 101 -7.89 0.89 -10.66
N HIS A 102 -7.90 1.68 -9.58
CA HIS A 102 -9.07 1.84 -8.70
C HIS A 102 -10.32 2.35 -9.45
N ARG A 103 -10.17 2.97 -10.61
CA ARG A 103 -11.28 3.43 -11.46
C ARG A 103 -12.00 2.29 -12.19
N PHE A 104 -11.35 1.13 -12.32
CA PHE A 104 -11.85 -0.02 -13.07
C PHE A 104 -12.30 -1.14 -12.13
N THR A 105 -13.36 -0.87 -11.38
CA THR A 105 -13.89 -1.79 -10.36
C THR A 105 -15.40 -1.81 -10.36
N ASP A 106 -15.96 -2.89 -9.85
CA ASP A 106 -17.37 -3.18 -9.66
C ASP A 106 -17.76 -3.22 -8.16
N LEU A 107 -16.96 -2.62 -7.30
CA LEU A 107 -17.16 -2.65 -5.84
C LEU A 107 -18.46 -1.96 -5.40
N LEU A 108 -18.93 -1.01 -6.18
CA LEU A 108 -20.19 -0.31 -5.94
C LEU A 108 -21.29 -0.91 -6.82
N ASP A 109 -22.42 -1.24 -6.22
CA ASP A 109 -23.63 -1.59 -6.95
C ASP A 109 -24.25 -0.37 -7.67
N GLN A 110 -25.34 -0.60 -8.41
CA GLN A 110 -26.05 0.47 -9.13
C GLN A 110 -26.62 1.55 -8.20
N CYS A 111 -26.75 1.27 -6.90
CA CYS A 111 -27.23 2.19 -5.87
C CYS A 111 -26.07 2.87 -5.10
N GLY A 112 -24.80 2.61 -5.49
CA GLY A 112 -23.62 3.14 -4.82
C GLY A 112 -23.28 2.46 -3.49
N LYS A 113 -23.86 1.29 -3.19
CA LYS A 113 -23.53 0.50 -2.01
C LYS A 113 -22.35 -0.42 -2.30
N VAL A 114 -21.47 -0.58 -1.31
CA VAL A 114 -20.36 -1.52 -1.37
C VAL A 114 -20.86 -2.94 -1.17
N ASP A 115 -20.61 -3.82 -2.13
CA ASP A 115 -20.79 -5.25 -1.96
C ASP A 115 -19.51 -5.88 -1.38
N LEU A 116 -19.55 -6.19 -0.10
CA LEU A 116 -18.39 -6.78 0.60
C LEU A 116 -18.10 -8.22 0.17
N ALA A 117 -19.08 -8.94 -0.39
CA ALA A 117 -18.88 -10.32 -0.84
C ALA A 117 -17.89 -10.40 -2.01
N VAL A 118 -17.81 -9.37 -2.85
CA VAL A 118 -16.89 -9.33 -3.98
C VAL A 118 -15.43 -9.13 -3.57
N LEU A 119 -15.14 -8.75 -2.31
CA LEU A 119 -13.77 -8.53 -1.85
C LEU A 119 -13.01 -9.85 -1.60
N SER A 120 -13.72 -10.93 -1.27
CA SER A 120 -13.14 -12.26 -1.09
C SER A 120 -14.02 -13.31 -1.79
N PRO A 121 -14.09 -13.29 -3.13
CA PRO A 121 -14.99 -14.16 -3.88
C PRO A 121 -14.49 -15.60 -3.89
N PRO A 122 -15.37 -16.59 -4.12
CA PRO A 122 -14.96 -17.96 -4.37
C PRO A 122 -14.15 -18.05 -5.69
N GLN A 123 -13.36 -19.11 -5.82
CA GLN A 123 -12.44 -19.30 -6.97
C GLN A 123 -13.11 -19.16 -8.33
N LYS A 124 -14.34 -19.65 -8.47
CA LYS A 124 -15.10 -19.61 -9.74
C LYS A 124 -15.44 -18.19 -10.22
N ASP A 125 -15.53 -17.25 -9.29
CA ASP A 125 -15.90 -15.84 -9.55
C ASP A 125 -14.69 -14.89 -9.44
N TYR A 126 -13.49 -15.46 -9.32
CA TYR A 126 -12.27 -14.69 -9.12
C TYR A 126 -11.66 -14.23 -10.45
N TRP A 127 -11.40 -12.94 -10.52
CA TRP A 127 -10.59 -12.33 -11.58
C TRP A 127 -9.49 -11.49 -10.93
N SER A 128 -8.24 -11.91 -11.13
CA SER A 128 -7.06 -11.38 -10.43
C SER A 128 -6.85 -9.87 -10.57
N MET A 129 -7.11 -9.31 -11.76
CA MET A 129 -7.00 -7.87 -11.98
C MET A 129 -8.12 -7.11 -11.23
N LEU A 130 -9.33 -7.66 -11.23
CA LEU A 130 -10.47 -7.03 -10.55
C LEU A 130 -10.30 -7.06 -9.03
N ALA A 131 -9.77 -8.16 -8.47
CA ALA A 131 -9.41 -8.24 -7.05
C ALA A 131 -8.40 -7.14 -6.66
N TYR A 132 -7.39 -6.92 -7.50
CA TYR A 132 -6.43 -5.84 -7.32
C TYR A 132 -7.09 -4.46 -7.39
N ASN A 133 -7.94 -4.22 -8.40
CA ASN A 133 -8.64 -2.94 -8.59
C ASN A 133 -9.53 -2.60 -7.37
N ARG A 134 -10.29 -3.60 -6.88
CA ARG A 134 -11.14 -3.48 -5.68
C ARG A 134 -10.31 -3.11 -4.45
N ALA A 135 -9.18 -3.80 -4.22
CA ALA A 135 -8.28 -3.49 -3.11
C ALA A 135 -7.71 -2.07 -3.20
N LYS A 136 -7.40 -1.58 -4.42
CA LYS A 136 -6.89 -0.22 -4.64
C LYS A 136 -7.96 0.85 -4.47
N LEU A 137 -9.23 0.58 -4.75
CA LEU A 137 -10.33 1.45 -4.36
C LEU A 137 -10.52 1.48 -2.84
N CYS A 138 -10.48 0.32 -2.17
CA CYS A 138 -10.52 0.26 -0.70
C CYS A 138 -9.41 1.11 -0.07
N ASN A 139 -8.21 1.12 -0.64
CA ASN A 139 -7.10 1.96 -0.17
C ASN A 139 -7.40 3.45 -0.26
N LEU A 140 -8.05 3.90 -1.33
CA LEU A 140 -8.48 5.29 -1.49
C LEU A 140 -9.53 5.68 -0.45
N LEU A 141 -10.56 4.86 -0.31
CA LEU A 141 -11.65 5.09 0.65
C LEU A 141 -11.13 5.09 2.10
N PHE A 142 -10.25 4.14 2.42
CA PHE A 142 -9.57 4.04 3.71
C PHE A 142 -8.76 5.29 4.02
N SER A 143 -7.96 5.77 3.06
CA SER A 143 -7.14 6.98 3.23
C SER A 143 -8.00 8.19 3.55
N ASN A 144 -9.11 8.37 2.84
CA ASN A 144 -10.04 9.49 3.04
C ASN A 144 -10.67 9.44 4.43
N GLU A 145 -11.18 8.27 4.84
CA GLU A 145 -11.82 8.10 6.14
C GLU A 145 -10.80 8.22 7.29
N LEU A 146 -9.60 7.69 7.11
CA LEU A 146 -8.53 7.81 8.10
C LEU A 146 -8.12 9.28 8.29
N HIS A 147 -7.99 10.05 7.20
CA HIS A 147 -7.71 11.48 7.27
C HIS A 147 -8.82 12.24 8.01
N ARG A 148 -10.09 11.96 7.68
CA ARG A 148 -11.25 12.56 8.35
C ARG A 148 -11.24 12.33 9.86
N ARG A 149 -10.83 11.12 10.30
CA ARG A 149 -10.78 10.77 11.74
C ARG A 149 -9.58 11.34 12.47
N LEU A 150 -8.41 11.36 11.82
CA LEU A 150 -7.14 11.59 12.52
C LEU A 150 -6.53 12.98 12.29
N SER A 151 -7.05 13.78 11.35
CA SER A 151 -6.51 15.11 11.06
C SER A 151 -6.54 16.04 12.28
N LEU A 152 -7.58 15.97 13.09
CA LEU A 152 -7.69 16.74 14.35
C LEU A 152 -6.67 16.31 15.42
N HIS A 153 -6.08 15.13 15.26
CA HIS A 153 -5.01 14.62 16.13
C HIS A 153 -3.61 14.84 15.53
N GLY A 154 -3.49 15.70 14.52
CA GLY A 154 -2.21 16.02 13.89
C GLY A 154 -1.65 14.90 12.99
N VAL A 155 -2.48 13.93 12.58
CA VAL A 155 -2.10 12.85 11.66
C VAL A 155 -2.81 13.07 10.32
N THR A 156 -2.03 13.28 9.25
CA THR A 156 -2.56 13.38 7.89
C THR A 156 -2.48 12.03 7.18
N CYS A 157 -3.46 11.74 6.32
CA CYS A 157 -3.43 10.56 5.48
C CYS A 157 -3.67 10.94 4.02
N ASN A 158 -2.87 10.37 3.11
CA ASN A 158 -3.01 10.61 1.68
C ASN A 158 -2.88 9.29 0.91
N ALA A 159 -3.79 9.06 -0.04
CA ALA A 159 -3.62 8.04 -1.06
C ALA A 159 -2.79 8.62 -2.21
N VAL A 160 -1.82 7.84 -2.70
CA VAL A 160 -0.97 8.25 -3.81
C VAL A 160 -1.02 7.21 -4.93
N HIS A 161 -1.08 7.68 -6.16
CA HIS A 161 -0.80 6.88 -7.35
C HIS A 161 0.63 7.20 -7.81
N PRO A 162 1.57 6.21 -7.82
CA PRO A 162 2.98 6.47 -8.08
C PRO A 162 3.29 6.78 -9.56
N GLY A 163 2.28 6.79 -10.41
CA GLY A 163 2.38 6.96 -11.86
C GLY A 163 2.22 5.65 -12.62
N ASN A 164 1.91 5.77 -13.90
CA ASN A 164 1.78 4.61 -14.78
C ASN A 164 3.16 4.13 -15.24
N MET A 165 3.28 2.82 -15.44
CA MET A 165 4.45 2.18 -16.01
C MET A 165 5.76 2.36 -15.21
N MET A 166 5.70 2.27 -13.88
CA MET A 166 6.91 2.09 -13.08
C MET A 166 7.40 0.64 -13.19
N TYR A 167 8.67 0.46 -13.56
CA TYR A 167 9.30 -0.85 -13.56
C TYR A 167 9.52 -1.30 -12.11
N THR A 168 8.68 -2.20 -11.62
CA THR A 168 8.74 -2.76 -10.27
C THR A 168 8.67 -4.29 -10.32
N ALA A 169 9.07 -4.96 -9.24
CA ALA A 169 9.00 -6.41 -9.13
C ALA A 169 7.56 -6.98 -9.01
N ILE A 170 6.55 -6.15 -9.08
CA ILE A 170 5.14 -6.54 -8.91
C ILE A 170 4.64 -7.54 -9.97
N HIS A 171 5.36 -7.64 -11.14
CA HIS A 171 5.02 -8.51 -12.27
C HIS A 171 5.80 -9.82 -12.31
N ARG A 172 6.59 -10.13 -11.29
CA ARG A 172 7.49 -11.30 -11.30
C ARG A 172 6.82 -12.64 -11.59
N SER A 173 5.52 -12.76 -11.31
CA SER A 173 4.77 -13.99 -11.49
C SER A 173 4.24 -14.20 -12.91
N TRP A 174 4.36 -13.23 -13.81
CA TRP A 174 3.83 -13.35 -15.17
C TRP A 174 4.86 -12.91 -16.22
N TRP A 175 5.49 -13.90 -16.88
CA TRP A 175 6.60 -13.67 -17.82
C TRP A 175 6.25 -12.77 -19.01
N LEU A 176 5.01 -12.85 -19.54
CA LEU A 176 4.51 -11.99 -20.62
C LEU A 176 4.46 -10.51 -20.18
N MET A 177 3.98 -10.23 -18.98
CA MET A 177 3.97 -8.86 -18.42
C MET A 177 5.39 -8.38 -18.17
N THR A 178 6.28 -9.24 -17.68
CA THR A 178 7.70 -8.91 -17.51
C THR A 178 8.35 -8.57 -18.83
N LEU A 179 8.07 -9.34 -19.90
CA LEU A 179 8.57 -9.06 -21.25
C LEU A 179 8.02 -7.74 -21.77
N PHE A 180 6.71 -7.50 -21.65
CA PHE A 180 6.08 -6.25 -22.07
C PHE A 180 6.70 -5.03 -21.37
N PHE A 181 6.85 -5.08 -20.05
CA PHE A 181 7.47 -3.99 -19.28
C PHE A 181 8.96 -3.82 -19.58
N THR A 182 9.66 -4.91 -19.93
CA THR A 182 11.08 -4.84 -20.36
C THR A 182 11.19 -4.14 -21.70
N LEU A 183 10.32 -4.45 -22.66
CA LEU A 183 10.27 -3.78 -23.98
C LEU A 183 9.83 -2.31 -23.87
N ALA A 184 8.90 -2.02 -22.95
CA ALA A 184 8.43 -0.66 -22.70
C ALA A 184 9.42 0.17 -21.84
N ARG A 185 10.48 -0.43 -21.32
CA ARG A 185 11.47 0.20 -20.40
C ARG A 185 12.02 1.54 -20.89
N PRO A 186 12.33 1.76 -22.17
CA PRO A 186 12.81 3.06 -22.65
C PRO A 186 11.79 4.20 -22.47
N PHE A 187 10.49 3.84 -22.40
CA PHE A 187 9.37 4.78 -22.25
C PHE A 187 8.85 4.88 -20.83
N THR A 188 9.40 4.09 -19.88
CA THR A 188 8.96 4.07 -18.48
C THR A 188 9.87 4.92 -17.60
N LYS A 189 9.29 5.52 -16.56
CA LYS A 189 10.08 6.25 -15.57
C LYS A 189 10.80 5.28 -14.65
N SER A 190 12.14 5.38 -14.60
CA SER A 190 12.95 4.65 -13.63
C SER A 190 12.86 5.29 -12.25
N MET A 191 12.89 4.48 -11.19
CA MET A 191 12.95 4.98 -9.81
C MET A 191 14.24 5.73 -9.50
N SER A 192 15.32 5.48 -10.25
CA SER A 192 16.62 6.13 -10.07
C SER A 192 16.74 7.52 -10.73
N SER A 193 15.75 7.97 -11.50
CA SER A 193 15.80 9.22 -12.25
C SER A 193 15.13 10.40 -11.53
N ARG A 194 14.89 10.34 -10.22
CA ARG A 194 14.15 11.36 -9.45
C ARG A 194 14.79 11.75 -8.12
N PHE A 195 16.12 11.74 -8.06
CA PHE A 195 16.80 12.39 -6.94
C PHE A 195 17.91 13.31 -7.47
#